data_55316ddf5190b235358eb0b87fbefd61
#
_entry.id   55316ddf5190b235358eb0b87fbefd61
#
_cell.length_a   1.000
_cell.length_b   1.000
_cell.length_c   1.000
_cell.angle_alpha   90.00
_cell.angle_beta   90.00
_cell.angle_gamma   90.00
#
_symmetry.space_group_name_H-M   'P 1'
#
loop_
_entity.id
_entity.type
_entity.pdbx_description
1 polymer ?
#
loop_
_entity_poly.entity_id
_entity_poly.type
_entity_poly.pdbx_seq_one_letter_code
_entity_poly.pdbx_strand_id
1 'polypeptide(L)'
;CNCSAPRSAAAARNEGLRHAVGRWLMFVDSDDLLLPGAIRTLLEAAQRLDADVVQGGWQYLYTDGTHGPVQCYPAAVYTGAAAPERFELPGMPWGKIYRRELFAQVRFPAYYTCFEDAIIHFWVFRLARTVASVPEMVYLWRKNPKGLTATSQHRPAAVQSYWIMEQLAVQDAALGLPHDALYRCTLTLQLSAFCYATVSGLPPETQQAVFRLCCALYAKALPQEGALPRRARWGARALRQQDFGLWCRYGRRFQLL
;
A
#
# COMPACT_ATOMS: atom_id res chain seq x y z
N CYS A 1 -13.04 -23.24 -9.00
CA CYS A 1 -12.04 -23.92 -8.17
C CYS A 1 -12.57 -24.00 -6.74
N ASN A 2 -12.82 -25.24 -6.25
CA ASN A 2 -13.06 -25.48 -4.84
C ASN A 2 -11.72 -25.40 -4.10
N CYS A 3 -11.27 -24.20 -3.84
CA CYS A 3 -10.15 -24.00 -2.90
C CYS A 3 -10.70 -24.22 -1.49
N SER A 4 -10.08 -25.10 -0.73
CA SER A 4 -10.16 -25.03 0.73
C SER A 4 -9.97 -23.57 1.10
N ALA A 5 -10.98 -22.91 1.70
CA ALA A 5 -11.11 -21.47 1.79
C ALA A 5 -9.79 -20.82 2.22
N PRO A 6 -9.25 -19.89 1.45
CA PRO A 6 -8.01 -19.21 1.83
C PRO A 6 -8.25 -18.49 3.15
N ARG A 7 -7.33 -18.68 4.12
CA ARG A 7 -7.47 -18.15 5.47
C ARG A 7 -7.24 -16.62 5.56
N SER A 8 -6.84 -15.97 4.45
CA SER A 8 -6.62 -14.52 4.39
C SER A 8 -6.76 -14.00 2.96
N ALA A 9 -6.99 -12.69 2.81
CA ALA A 9 -7.01 -12.01 1.50
C ALA A 9 -5.70 -12.21 0.73
N ALA A 10 -4.56 -12.17 1.44
CA ALA A 10 -3.24 -12.44 0.87
C ALA A 10 -3.15 -13.84 0.25
N ALA A 11 -3.62 -14.86 0.96
CA ALA A 11 -3.62 -16.23 0.46
C ALA A 11 -4.50 -16.38 -0.79
N ALA A 12 -5.67 -15.75 -0.80
CA ALA A 12 -6.57 -15.74 -1.94
C ALA A 12 -5.93 -15.06 -3.17
N ARG A 13 -5.30 -13.89 -2.98
CA ARG A 13 -4.61 -13.17 -4.05
C ARG A 13 -3.42 -13.97 -4.60
N ASN A 14 -2.65 -14.62 -3.72
CA ASN A 14 -1.52 -15.47 -4.13
C ASN A 14 -2.00 -16.69 -4.93
N GLU A 15 -3.13 -17.29 -4.55
CA GLU A 15 -3.72 -18.38 -5.31
C GLU A 15 -4.20 -17.90 -6.69
N GLY A 16 -4.83 -16.73 -6.77
CA GLY A 16 -5.15 -16.09 -8.03
C GLY A 16 -3.93 -15.85 -8.92
N LEU A 17 -2.83 -15.35 -8.35
CA LEU A 17 -1.57 -15.14 -9.06
C LEU A 17 -0.99 -16.43 -9.62
N ARG A 18 -1.13 -17.56 -8.91
CA ARG A 18 -0.64 -18.88 -9.37
C ARG A 18 -1.36 -19.37 -10.62
N HIS A 19 -2.64 -19.00 -10.78
CA HIS A 19 -3.47 -19.40 -11.93
C HIS A 19 -3.51 -18.36 -13.06
N ALA A 20 -3.08 -17.14 -12.80
CA ALA A 20 -3.14 -16.08 -13.79
C ALA A 20 -2.14 -16.30 -14.93
N VAL A 21 -2.65 -16.34 -16.15
CA VAL A 21 -1.86 -16.51 -17.38
C VAL A 21 -1.85 -15.25 -18.25
N GLY A 22 -2.73 -14.29 -17.99
CA GLY A 22 -2.84 -13.04 -18.73
C GLY A 22 -1.61 -12.16 -18.58
N ARG A 23 -1.37 -11.30 -19.57
CA ARG A 23 -0.31 -10.28 -19.53
C ARG A 23 -0.54 -9.23 -18.44
N TRP A 24 -1.81 -8.96 -18.15
CA TRP A 24 -2.27 -7.98 -17.17
C TRP A 24 -3.03 -8.65 -16.05
N LEU A 25 -2.91 -8.06 -14.85
CA LEU A 25 -3.60 -8.48 -13.64
C LEU A 25 -4.46 -7.34 -13.11
N MET A 26 -5.60 -7.68 -12.53
CA MET A 26 -6.41 -6.79 -11.71
C MET A 26 -6.87 -7.56 -10.48
N PHE A 27 -6.75 -6.93 -9.32
CA PHE A 27 -7.31 -7.45 -8.08
C PHE A 27 -8.66 -6.78 -7.83
N VAL A 28 -9.64 -7.59 -7.46
CA VAL A 28 -11.00 -7.14 -7.11
C VAL A 28 -11.38 -7.85 -5.82
N ASP A 29 -11.73 -7.08 -4.80
CA ASP A 29 -12.21 -7.67 -3.56
C ASP A 29 -13.65 -8.15 -3.77
N SER A 30 -14.02 -9.27 -3.15
CA SER A 30 -15.25 -10.01 -3.46
C SER A 30 -16.54 -9.27 -3.08
N ASP A 31 -16.45 -8.27 -2.23
CA ASP A 31 -17.56 -7.43 -1.79
C ASP A 31 -17.64 -6.08 -2.52
N ASP A 32 -16.71 -5.81 -3.43
CA ASP A 32 -16.61 -4.57 -4.18
C ASP A 32 -17.17 -4.68 -5.61
N LEU A 33 -17.19 -3.56 -6.34
CA LEU A 33 -17.70 -3.52 -7.71
C LEU A 33 -16.73 -2.81 -8.65
N LEU A 34 -16.58 -3.37 -9.85
CA LEU A 34 -15.97 -2.68 -10.99
C LEU A 34 -17.03 -1.90 -11.75
N LEU A 35 -16.71 -0.67 -12.14
CA LEU A 35 -17.58 0.09 -13.01
C LEU A 35 -17.56 -0.44 -14.46
N PRO A 36 -18.65 -0.29 -15.21
CA PRO A 36 -18.66 -0.66 -16.62
C PRO A 36 -17.53 0.03 -17.38
N GLY A 37 -16.78 -0.74 -18.17
CA GLY A 37 -15.63 -0.23 -18.95
C GLY A 37 -14.33 -0.09 -18.18
N ALA A 38 -14.29 -0.27 -16.86
CA ALA A 38 -13.08 -0.09 -16.02
C ALA A 38 -11.85 -0.81 -16.54
N ILE A 39 -11.99 -2.09 -16.92
CA ILE A 39 -10.87 -2.89 -17.44
C ILE A 39 -10.37 -2.29 -18.75
N ARG A 40 -11.26 -1.90 -19.66
CA ARG A 40 -10.91 -1.29 -20.95
C ARG A 40 -10.14 0.03 -20.73
N THR A 41 -10.69 0.92 -19.93
CA THR A 41 -10.08 2.22 -19.60
C THR A 41 -8.65 2.06 -19.09
N LEU A 42 -8.46 1.18 -18.10
CA LEU A 42 -7.13 0.97 -17.52
C LEU A 42 -6.17 0.29 -18.51
N LEU A 43 -6.66 -0.68 -19.30
CA LEU A 43 -5.84 -1.39 -20.28
C LEU A 43 -5.39 -0.47 -21.43
N GLU A 44 -6.29 0.33 -21.98
CA GLU A 44 -5.97 1.30 -23.02
C GLU A 44 -4.96 2.34 -22.53
N ALA A 45 -5.13 2.83 -21.31
CA ALA A 45 -4.16 3.73 -20.68
C ALA A 45 -2.78 3.06 -20.50
N ALA A 46 -2.75 1.82 -20.01
CA ALA A 46 -1.52 1.07 -19.82
C ALA A 46 -0.76 0.85 -21.13
N GLN A 47 -1.48 0.55 -22.21
CA GLN A 47 -0.89 0.39 -23.54
C GLN A 47 -0.40 1.71 -24.12
N ARG A 48 -1.21 2.75 -24.08
CA ARG A 48 -0.88 4.07 -24.61
C ARG A 48 0.30 4.73 -23.92
N LEU A 49 0.44 4.55 -22.60
CA LEU A 49 1.47 5.18 -21.79
C LEU A 49 2.69 4.26 -21.55
N ASP A 50 2.71 3.06 -22.11
CA ASP A 50 3.67 1.98 -21.79
C ASP A 50 3.88 1.85 -20.27
N ALA A 51 2.78 1.93 -19.52
CA ALA A 51 2.82 1.87 -18.07
C ALA A 51 2.77 0.42 -17.57
N ASP A 52 3.50 0.13 -16.51
CA ASP A 52 3.50 -1.19 -15.86
C ASP A 52 2.37 -1.28 -14.82
N VAL A 53 1.93 -0.12 -14.29
CA VAL A 53 0.79 0.00 -13.38
C VAL A 53 -0.03 1.23 -13.77
N VAL A 54 -1.36 1.10 -13.82
CA VAL A 54 -2.29 2.23 -13.98
C VAL A 54 -3.32 2.22 -12.87
N GLN A 55 -3.43 3.34 -12.16
CA GLN A 55 -4.44 3.61 -11.14
C GLN A 55 -5.59 4.42 -11.72
N GLY A 56 -6.82 3.99 -11.52
CA GLY A 56 -8.04 4.78 -11.77
C GLY A 56 -8.66 5.34 -10.50
N GLY A 57 -9.67 6.17 -10.65
CA GLY A 57 -10.47 6.72 -9.55
C GLY A 57 -11.35 5.67 -8.90
N TRP A 58 -11.77 5.97 -7.66
CA TRP A 58 -12.66 5.10 -6.89
C TRP A 58 -13.59 5.92 -5.98
N GLN A 59 -14.62 5.27 -5.46
CA GLN A 59 -15.62 5.88 -4.58
C GLN A 59 -16.11 4.88 -3.56
N TYR A 60 -16.50 5.35 -2.38
CA TYR A 60 -17.21 4.49 -1.42
C TYR A 60 -18.62 4.18 -1.90
N LEU A 61 -19.04 2.94 -1.68
CA LEU A 61 -20.44 2.51 -1.77
C LEU A 61 -20.89 2.12 -0.36
N TYR A 62 -21.81 2.89 0.22
CA TYR A 62 -22.34 2.63 1.55
C TYR A 62 -23.43 1.54 1.53
N THR A 63 -23.73 0.98 2.69
CA THR A 63 -24.71 -0.11 2.84
C THR A 63 -26.15 0.29 2.49
N ASP A 64 -26.47 1.56 2.56
CA ASP A 64 -27.74 2.16 2.16
C ASP A 64 -27.84 2.44 0.64
N GLY A 65 -26.80 2.11 -0.10
CA GLY A 65 -26.71 2.36 -1.54
C GLY A 65 -26.24 3.78 -1.90
N THR A 66 -26.00 4.65 -0.94
CA THR A 66 -25.44 5.98 -1.20
C THR A 66 -23.94 5.90 -1.50
N HIS A 67 -23.42 6.94 -2.14
CA HIS A 67 -22.03 7.03 -2.53
C HIS A 67 -21.31 8.10 -1.71
N GLY A 68 -20.06 7.82 -1.33
CA GLY A 68 -19.17 8.77 -0.67
C GLY A 68 -18.50 9.73 -1.67
N PRO A 69 -17.55 10.55 -1.18
CA PRO A 69 -16.76 11.41 -2.05
C PRO A 69 -15.98 10.62 -3.09
N VAL A 70 -15.91 11.18 -4.31
CA VAL A 70 -15.10 10.63 -5.39
C VAL A 70 -13.62 10.85 -5.09
N GLN A 71 -12.82 9.82 -5.26
CA GLN A 71 -11.36 9.86 -5.16
C GLN A 71 -10.80 9.68 -6.57
N CYS A 72 -10.47 10.79 -7.21
CA CYS A 72 -9.83 10.80 -8.53
C CYS A 72 -8.40 11.31 -8.43
N TYR A 73 -7.59 10.88 -9.38
CA TYR A 73 -6.20 11.29 -9.52
C TYR A 73 -6.04 12.07 -10.83
N PRO A 74 -5.22 13.11 -10.89
CA PRO A 74 -4.91 13.76 -12.16
C PRO A 74 -4.28 12.74 -13.11
N ALA A 75 -4.50 12.92 -14.42
CA ALA A 75 -3.77 12.14 -15.41
C ALA A 75 -2.27 12.46 -15.28
N ALA A 76 -1.49 11.46 -14.89
CA ALA A 76 -0.06 11.62 -14.65
C ALA A 76 0.72 10.34 -15.00
N VAL A 77 2.00 10.51 -15.30
CA VAL A 77 2.93 9.41 -15.57
C VAL A 77 4.17 9.61 -14.71
N TYR A 78 4.52 8.58 -13.95
CA TYR A 78 5.64 8.57 -13.02
C TYR A 78 6.68 7.55 -13.51
N THR A 79 7.80 8.03 -14.05
CA THR A 79 8.86 7.19 -14.61
C THR A 79 10.13 7.22 -13.74
N GLY A 80 10.81 6.07 -13.68
CA GLY A 80 12.12 5.94 -13.04
C GLY A 80 12.13 6.08 -11.51
N ALA A 81 13.29 5.90 -10.93
CA ALA A 81 13.52 5.95 -9.48
C ALA A 81 13.35 7.36 -8.87
N ALA A 82 13.25 8.40 -9.71
CA ALA A 82 13.18 9.80 -9.27
C ALA A 82 11.75 10.31 -9.03
N ALA A 83 10.71 9.50 -9.21
CA ALA A 83 9.32 9.92 -9.08
C ALA A 83 8.67 9.39 -7.79
N PRO A 84 9.02 9.95 -6.59
CA PRO A 84 8.42 9.51 -5.32
C PRO A 84 6.92 9.81 -5.23
N GLU A 85 6.40 10.67 -6.09
CA GLU A 85 4.98 11.04 -6.17
C GLU A 85 4.09 9.86 -6.52
N ARG A 86 4.63 8.79 -7.14
CA ARG A 86 3.88 7.55 -7.37
C ARG A 86 3.33 6.92 -6.08
N PHE A 87 3.94 7.21 -4.93
CA PHE A 87 3.46 6.76 -3.61
C PHE A 87 2.34 7.63 -3.04
N GLU A 88 1.90 8.67 -3.74
CA GLU A 88 0.66 9.40 -3.45
C GLU A 88 -0.56 8.64 -3.94
N LEU A 89 -0.36 7.73 -4.89
CA LEU A 89 -1.40 6.80 -5.30
C LEU A 89 -1.63 5.77 -4.18
N PRO A 90 -2.86 5.26 -4.01
CA PRO A 90 -3.19 4.38 -2.90
C PRO A 90 -2.44 3.04 -2.96
N GLY A 91 -2.10 2.50 -1.79
CA GLY A 91 -1.44 1.20 -1.65
C GLY A 91 -2.36 -0.01 -1.79
N MET A 92 -3.68 0.19 -1.81
CA MET A 92 -4.62 -0.91 -2.00
C MET A 92 -4.40 -1.59 -3.36
N PRO A 93 -4.54 -2.92 -3.48
CA PRO A 93 -4.27 -3.63 -4.73
C PRO A 93 -5.36 -3.44 -5.79
N TRP A 94 -6.57 -3.07 -5.41
CA TRP A 94 -7.70 -2.85 -6.29
C TRP A 94 -7.70 -1.46 -6.96
N GLY A 95 -8.59 -1.26 -7.94
CA GLY A 95 -8.68 -0.01 -8.70
C GLY A 95 -7.50 0.23 -9.65
N LYS A 96 -6.72 -0.83 -9.92
CA LYS A 96 -5.50 -0.79 -10.73
C LYS A 96 -5.43 -1.95 -11.70
N ILE A 97 -4.67 -1.73 -12.78
CA ILE A 97 -4.16 -2.81 -13.61
C ILE A 97 -2.65 -2.88 -13.48
N TYR A 98 -2.10 -4.09 -13.50
CA TYR A 98 -0.68 -4.36 -13.32
C TYR A 98 -0.14 -5.23 -14.43
N ARG A 99 1.08 -4.97 -14.89
CA ARG A 99 1.83 -5.92 -15.70
C ARG A 99 2.14 -7.16 -14.84
N ARG A 100 1.73 -8.36 -15.29
CA ARG A 100 1.85 -9.61 -14.50
C ARG A 100 3.28 -9.91 -14.05
N GLU A 101 4.27 -9.51 -14.83
CA GLU A 101 5.70 -9.72 -14.55
C GLU A 101 6.15 -9.09 -13.24
N LEU A 102 5.49 -8.01 -12.77
CA LEU A 102 5.77 -7.40 -11.47
C LEU A 102 5.58 -8.36 -10.29
N PHE A 103 4.77 -9.40 -10.49
CA PHE A 103 4.50 -10.42 -9.47
C PHE A 103 5.28 -11.72 -9.70
N ALA A 104 6.29 -11.73 -10.57
CA ALA A 104 7.10 -12.94 -10.81
C ALA A 104 7.82 -13.41 -9.53
N GLN A 105 8.38 -12.47 -8.77
CA GLN A 105 9.18 -12.75 -7.57
C GLN A 105 8.54 -12.28 -6.27
N VAL A 106 7.43 -11.54 -6.31
CA VAL A 106 6.76 -11.01 -5.12
C VAL A 106 5.43 -11.70 -4.87
N ARG A 107 5.10 -11.89 -3.60
CA ARG A 107 3.84 -12.46 -3.15
C ARG A 107 3.30 -11.66 -1.97
N PHE A 108 1.98 -11.65 -1.82
CA PHE A 108 1.35 -11.11 -0.63
C PHE A 108 1.76 -11.90 0.61
N PRO A 109 2.08 -11.24 1.74
CA PRO A 109 2.49 -11.92 2.97
C PRO A 109 1.31 -12.68 3.59
N ALA A 110 1.14 -13.95 3.24
CA ALA A 110 -0.03 -14.76 3.54
C ALA A 110 -0.15 -15.20 5.02
N TYR A 111 0.91 -15.04 5.81
CA TYR A 111 0.91 -15.36 7.23
C TYR A 111 0.17 -14.35 8.09
N TYR A 112 -0.11 -13.16 7.55
CA TYR A 112 -0.77 -12.08 8.24
C TYR A 112 -2.23 -11.96 7.79
N THR A 113 -3.08 -11.46 8.68
CA THR A 113 -4.51 -11.34 8.43
C THR A 113 -4.93 -9.93 7.97
N CYS A 114 -4.01 -8.95 8.05
CA CYS A 114 -4.24 -7.57 7.63
C CYS A 114 -2.92 -6.90 7.21
N PHE A 115 -3.03 -5.78 6.47
CA PHE A 115 -1.93 -4.92 5.98
C PHE A 115 -1.02 -5.60 4.94
N GLU A 116 -1.45 -6.68 4.35
CA GLU A 116 -0.73 -7.43 3.32
C GLU A 116 -0.53 -6.62 2.03
N ASP A 117 -1.36 -5.61 1.82
CA ASP A 117 -1.31 -4.68 0.69
C ASP A 117 -0.09 -3.74 0.73
N ALA A 118 0.63 -3.65 1.86
CA ALA A 118 1.88 -2.89 1.97
C ALA A 118 2.91 -3.24 0.88
N ILE A 119 2.89 -4.47 0.34
CA ILE A 119 3.78 -4.87 -0.76
C ILE A 119 3.60 -4.04 -2.03
N ILE A 120 2.41 -3.47 -2.26
CA ILE A 120 2.13 -2.67 -3.46
C ILE A 120 3.06 -1.46 -3.49
N HIS A 121 3.11 -0.68 -2.41
CA HIS A 121 4.03 0.44 -2.31
C HIS A 121 5.48 -0.01 -2.16
N PHE A 122 5.73 -1.02 -1.33
CA PHE A 122 7.10 -1.35 -0.95
C PHE A 122 7.87 -2.06 -2.06
N TRP A 123 7.23 -2.95 -2.81
CA TRP A 123 7.89 -3.67 -3.90
C TRP A 123 7.31 -3.36 -5.27
N VAL A 124 6.01 -3.50 -5.46
CA VAL A 124 5.43 -3.44 -6.80
C VAL A 124 5.64 -2.08 -7.47
N PHE A 125 5.42 -0.99 -6.74
CA PHE A 125 5.67 0.35 -7.29
C PHE A 125 7.15 0.66 -7.52
N ARG A 126 8.06 0.01 -6.80
CA ARG A 126 9.51 0.15 -7.01
C ARG A 126 10.01 -0.71 -8.16
N LEU A 127 9.41 -1.89 -8.39
CA LEU A 127 9.70 -2.76 -9.53
C LEU A 127 9.18 -2.17 -10.85
N ALA A 128 8.09 -1.42 -10.81
CA ALA A 128 7.50 -0.80 -11.99
C ALA A 128 8.42 0.31 -12.56
N ARG A 129 8.73 0.26 -13.86
CA ARG A 129 9.43 1.32 -14.58
C ARG A 129 8.54 2.57 -14.66
N THR A 130 7.28 2.35 -15.03
CA THR A 130 6.29 3.40 -15.25
C THR A 130 5.02 3.07 -14.46
N VAL A 131 4.61 4.00 -13.61
CA VAL A 131 3.31 4.01 -12.94
C VAL A 131 2.53 5.18 -13.49
N ALA A 132 1.25 5.02 -13.79
CA ALA A 132 0.39 6.10 -14.26
C ALA A 132 -0.90 6.19 -13.44
N SER A 133 -1.54 7.34 -13.51
CA SER A 133 -2.90 7.55 -13.02
C SER A 133 -3.79 8.11 -14.11
N VAL A 134 -5.08 7.76 -14.04
CA VAL A 134 -6.14 8.27 -14.92
C VAL A 134 -7.28 8.81 -14.07
N PRO A 135 -7.98 9.87 -14.53
CA PRO A 135 -9.05 10.50 -13.74
C PRO A 135 -10.35 9.70 -13.73
N GLU A 136 -10.49 8.73 -14.62
CA GLU A 136 -11.71 7.95 -14.76
C GLU A 136 -11.98 7.10 -13.53
N MET A 137 -13.23 7.09 -13.10
CA MET A 137 -13.74 6.22 -12.06
C MET A 137 -13.79 4.77 -12.56
N VAL A 138 -13.20 3.85 -11.80
CA VAL A 138 -13.11 2.43 -12.19
C VAL A 138 -13.64 1.48 -11.11
N TYR A 139 -13.76 1.94 -9.87
CA TYR A 139 -13.97 1.06 -8.73
C TYR A 139 -14.92 1.66 -7.68
N LEU A 140 -15.82 0.81 -7.14
CA LEU A 140 -16.64 1.13 -5.98
C LEU A 140 -16.22 0.26 -4.81
N TRP A 141 -15.68 0.88 -3.77
CA TRP A 141 -15.28 0.22 -2.53
C TRP A 141 -16.43 0.19 -1.54
N ARG A 142 -16.95 -1.00 -1.28
CA ARG A 142 -18.08 -1.18 -0.36
C ARG A 142 -17.65 -0.95 1.08
N LYS A 143 -18.28 0.02 1.76
CA LYS A 143 -18.08 0.25 3.19
C LYS A 143 -18.78 -0.83 4.00
N ASN A 144 -17.99 -1.76 4.54
CA ASN A 144 -18.47 -2.78 5.45
C ASN A 144 -18.04 -2.44 6.89
N PRO A 145 -18.98 -2.04 7.80
CA PRO A 145 -18.65 -1.69 9.19
C PRO A 145 -18.02 -2.86 9.97
N LYS A 146 -18.24 -4.09 9.53
CA LYS A 146 -17.67 -5.32 10.12
C LYS A 146 -16.43 -5.81 9.38
N GLY A 147 -16.00 -5.12 8.33
CA GLY A 147 -14.84 -5.47 7.53
C GLY A 147 -13.51 -5.30 8.28
N LEU A 148 -12.46 -5.92 7.75
CA LEU A 148 -11.11 -5.84 8.34
C LEU A 148 -10.64 -4.39 8.49
N THR A 149 -10.82 -3.57 7.48
CA THR A 149 -10.41 -2.15 7.49
C THR A 149 -11.07 -1.37 8.64
N ALA A 150 -12.37 -1.59 8.87
CA ALA A 150 -13.10 -0.89 9.92
C ALA A 150 -12.74 -1.35 11.35
N THR A 151 -12.25 -2.57 11.49
CA THR A 151 -12.02 -3.18 12.81
C THR A 151 -10.54 -3.39 13.14
N SER A 152 -9.63 -3.26 12.18
CA SER A 152 -8.21 -3.58 12.34
C SER A 152 -7.49 -2.70 13.38
N GLN A 153 -7.78 -1.39 13.38
CA GLN A 153 -7.12 -0.41 14.27
C GLN A 153 -7.38 -0.64 15.77
N HIS A 154 -8.43 -1.37 16.11
CA HIS A 154 -8.83 -1.66 17.50
C HIS A 154 -8.51 -3.10 17.93
N ARG A 155 -7.81 -3.86 17.09
CA ARG A 155 -7.45 -5.25 17.36
C ARG A 155 -5.96 -5.39 17.64
N PRO A 156 -5.54 -6.30 18.52
CA PRO A 156 -4.11 -6.60 18.71
C PRO A 156 -3.38 -6.95 17.41
N ALA A 157 -4.10 -7.51 16.42
CA ALA A 157 -3.56 -7.78 15.09
C ALA A 157 -3.03 -6.54 14.35
N ALA A 158 -3.38 -5.31 14.78
CA ALA A 158 -2.86 -4.07 14.19
C ALA A 158 -1.32 -3.96 14.27
N VAL A 159 -0.68 -4.61 15.24
CA VAL A 159 0.80 -4.67 15.33
C VAL A 159 1.43 -5.40 14.14
N GLN A 160 0.65 -6.18 13.39
CA GLN A 160 1.12 -6.86 12.17
C GLN A 160 1.63 -5.88 11.12
N SER A 161 1.17 -4.62 11.13
CA SER A 161 1.70 -3.59 10.25
C SER A 161 3.22 -3.42 10.37
N TYR A 162 3.77 -3.49 11.59
CA TYR A 162 5.21 -3.48 11.82
C TYR A 162 5.88 -4.77 11.33
N TRP A 163 5.34 -5.94 11.71
CA TRP A 163 5.94 -7.23 11.35
C TRP A 163 6.02 -7.44 9.84
N ILE A 164 4.98 -7.01 9.12
CA ILE A 164 5.00 -7.02 7.65
C ILE A 164 6.14 -6.13 7.13
N MET A 165 6.29 -4.93 7.66
CA MET A 165 7.35 -4.02 7.22
C MET A 165 8.75 -4.55 7.51
N GLU A 166 8.93 -5.18 8.66
CA GLU A 166 10.20 -5.85 8.99
C GLU A 166 10.49 -6.98 8.00
N GLN A 167 9.51 -7.84 7.73
CA GLN A 167 9.65 -8.92 6.75
C GLN A 167 9.98 -8.39 5.36
N LEU A 168 9.24 -7.38 4.88
CA LEU A 168 9.46 -6.80 3.55
C LEU A 168 10.86 -6.17 3.46
N ALA A 169 11.29 -5.45 4.49
CA ALA A 169 12.61 -4.82 4.52
C ALA A 169 13.76 -5.84 4.54
N VAL A 170 13.58 -6.95 5.26
CA VAL A 170 14.57 -8.04 5.30
C VAL A 170 14.67 -8.76 3.95
N GLN A 171 13.54 -8.98 3.28
CA GLN A 171 13.51 -9.68 1.99
C GLN A 171 13.85 -8.77 0.79
N ASP A 172 13.88 -7.47 0.97
CA ASP A 172 14.12 -6.48 -0.09
C ASP A 172 15.44 -6.74 -0.85
N ALA A 173 16.47 -7.13 -0.13
CA ALA A 173 17.77 -7.45 -0.71
C ALA A 173 17.72 -8.62 -1.71
N ALA A 174 16.83 -9.59 -1.51
CA ALA A 174 16.65 -10.73 -2.39
C ALA A 174 16.07 -10.35 -3.76
N LEU A 175 15.38 -9.20 -3.84
CA LEU A 175 14.81 -8.66 -5.07
C LEU A 175 15.81 -7.80 -5.86
N GLY A 176 17.00 -7.54 -5.32
CA GLY A 176 18.01 -6.69 -5.94
C GLY A 176 17.56 -5.23 -6.14
N LEU A 177 16.57 -4.77 -5.37
CA LEU A 177 16.06 -3.40 -5.48
C LEU A 177 17.02 -2.40 -4.82
N PRO A 178 17.28 -1.25 -5.46
CA PRO A 178 18.18 -0.25 -4.90
C PRO A 178 17.57 0.42 -3.66
N HIS A 179 18.40 0.73 -2.66
CA HIS A 179 18.05 1.56 -1.51
C HIS A 179 18.12 3.07 -1.87
N ASP A 180 17.38 3.42 -2.91
CA ASP A 180 17.33 4.77 -3.50
C ASP A 180 16.34 5.71 -2.77
N ALA A 181 15.97 6.81 -3.41
CA ALA A 181 15.01 7.77 -2.86
C ALA A 181 13.62 7.16 -2.66
N LEU A 182 13.21 6.22 -3.53
CA LEU A 182 11.91 5.53 -3.41
C LEU A 182 11.91 4.61 -2.20
N TYR A 183 12.96 3.82 -2.00
CA TYR A 183 13.10 2.98 -0.81
C TYR A 183 13.04 3.80 0.47
N ARG A 184 13.83 4.88 0.54
CA ARG A 184 13.84 5.76 1.72
C ARG A 184 12.48 6.39 1.99
N CYS A 185 11.81 6.87 0.94
CA CYS A 185 10.47 7.46 1.06
C CYS A 185 9.46 6.44 1.57
N THR A 186 9.39 5.28 0.92
CA THR A 186 8.45 4.21 1.26
C THR A 186 8.63 3.73 2.68
N LEU A 187 9.87 3.37 3.07
CA LEU A 187 10.14 2.88 4.42
C LEU A 187 9.81 3.93 5.48
N THR A 188 10.16 5.20 5.21
CA THR A 188 9.83 6.29 6.13
C THR A 188 8.32 6.43 6.33
N LEU A 189 7.54 6.46 5.25
CA LEU A 189 6.09 6.60 5.32
C LEU A 189 5.44 5.41 6.01
N GLN A 190 5.87 4.20 5.66
CA GLN A 190 5.33 2.98 6.26
C GLN A 190 5.60 2.93 7.77
N LEU A 191 6.83 3.18 8.23
CA LEU A 191 7.18 3.11 9.65
C LEU A 191 6.67 4.31 10.46
N SER A 192 6.42 5.46 9.83
CA SER A 192 5.94 6.64 10.55
C SER A 192 4.43 6.82 10.45
N ALA A 193 3.89 7.01 9.25
CA ALA A 193 2.47 7.34 9.06
C ALA A 193 1.57 6.11 9.14
N PHE A 194 1.90 5.06 8.37
CA PHE A 194 1.03 3.88 8.28
C PHE A 194 1.05 3.04 9.55
N CYS A 195 2.24 2.75 10.13
CA CYS A 195 2.29 2.04 11.41
C CYS A 195 1.56 2.80 12.52
N TYR A 196 1.70 4.13 12.58
CA TYR A 196 0.89 4.92 13.53
C TYR A 196 -0.60 4.74 13.25
N ALA A 197 -1.04 4.94 12.01
CA ALA A 197 -2.45 4.85 11.64
C ALA A 197 -3.07 3.52 12.08
N THR A 198 -2.34 2.42 11.90
CA THR A 198 -2.81 1.08 12.24
C THR A 198 -2.89 0.82 13.74
N VAL A 199 -1.94 1.35 14.53
CA VAL A 199 -1.88 1.10 15.98
C VAL A 199 -2.50 2.20 16.83
N SER A 200 -3.00 3.27 16.24
CA SER A 200 -3.51 4.46 16.95
C SER A 200 -4.68 4.18 17.89
N GLY A 201 -5.45 3.10 17.63
CA GLY A 201 -6.55 2.64 18.49
C GLY A 201 -6.13 1.67 19.60
N LEU A 202 -4.84 1.29 19.69
CA LEU A 202 -4.34 0.38 20.72
C LEU A 202 -3.89 1.14 21.98
N PRO A 203 -3.69 0.45 23.12
CA PRO A 203 -3.18 1.06 24.35
C PRO A 203 -1.86 1.82 24.12
N PRO A 204 -1.63 2.93 24.84
CA PRO A 204 -0.45 3.79 24.66
C PRO A 204 0.88 3.05 24.78
N GLU A 205 0.99 2.08 25.71
CA GLU A 205 2.17 1.25 25.90
C GLU A 205 2.47 0.39 24.67
N THR A 206 1.43 -0.15 24.01
CA THR A 206 1.56 -0.90 22.76
C THR A 206 2.00 0.02 21.61
N GLN A 207 1.42 1.22 21.51
CA GLN A 207 1.85 2.22 20.52
C GLN A 207 3.32 2.58 20.71
N GLN A 208 3.77 2.80 21.96
CA GLN A 208 5.17 3.11 22.27
C GLN A 208 6.11 1.94 21.94
N ALA A 209 5.67 0.70 22.21
CA ALA A 209 6.46 -0.49 21.87
C ALA A 209 6.66 -0.60 20.34
N VAL A 210 5.58 -0.48 19.57
CA VAL A 210 5.66 -0.49 18.09
C VAL A 210 6.52 0.66 17.58
N PHE A 211 6.37 1.87 18.15
CA PHE A 211 7.21 3.01 17.78
C PHE A 211 8.70 2.73 17.98
N ARG A 212 9.11 2.16 19.13
CA ARG A 212 10.52 1.78 19.38
C ARG A 212 11.04 0.78 18.35
N LEU A 213 10.22 -0.21 17.99
CA LEU A 213 10.55 -1.17 16.93
C LEU A 213 10.70 -0.48 15.56
N CYS A 214 9.80 0.46 15.22
CA CYS A 214 9.92 1.27 14.01
C CYS A 214 11.22 2.08 13.98
N CYS A 215 11.60 2.70 15.11
CA CYS A 215 12.87 3.44 15.21
C CYS A 215 14.09 2.52 15.01
N ALA A 216 14.09 1.34 15.61
CA ALA A 216 15.18 0.37 15.49
C ALA A 216 15.32 -0.14 14.04
N LEU A 217 14.21 -0.52 13.40
CA LEU A 217 14.22 -0.95 12.00
C LEU A 217 14.68 0.19 11.08
N TYR A 218 14.18 1.41 11.31
CA TYR A 218 14.55 2.57 10.52
C TYR A 218 16.05 2.88 10.60
N ALA A 219 16.62 2.88 11.81
CA ALA A 219 18.06 3.09 12.02
C ALA A 219 18.92 2.01 11.35
N LYS A 220 18.48 0.75 11.41
CA LYS A 220 19.15 -0.38 10.76
C LYS A 220 19.10 -0.29 9.23
N ALA A 221 17.95 0.01 8.67
CA ALA A 221 17.70 -0.01 7.23
C ALA A 221 18.17 1.29 6.53
N LEU A 222 18.18 2.43 7.24
CA LEU A 222 18.59 3.74 6.74
C LEU A 222 19.58 4.42 7.68
N PRO A 223 20.80 3.88 7.83
CA PRO A 223 21.79 4.42 8.77
C PRO A 223 22.29 5.82 8.36
N GLN A 224 22.19 6.16 7.07
CA GLN A 224 22.62 7.46 6.55
C GLN A 224 21.43 8.36 6.20
N GLU A 225 21.65 9.67 6.36
CA GLU A 225 20.68 10.66 5.88
C GLU A 225 20.68 10.72 4.34
N GLY A 226 19.50 10.97 3.78
CA GLY A 226 19.32 11.14 2.35
C GLY A 226 18.13 12.05 2.04
N ALA A 227 18.06 12.51 0.82
CA ALA A 227 16.96 13.36 0.36
C ALA A 227 15.60 12.64 0.53
N LEU A 228 14.66 13.35 1.14
CA LEU A 228 13.28 12.91 1.32
C LEU A 228 12.31 14.00 0.85
N PRO A 229 11.17 13.63 0.27
CA PRO A 229 10.12 14.60 -0.07
C PRO A 229 9.60 15.29 1.21
N ARG A 230 9.11 16.52 1.07
CA ARG A 230 8.69 17.36 2.22
C ARG A 230 7.78 16.61 3.19
N ARG A 231 6.83 15.84 2.67
CA ARG A 231 5.87 15.07 3.47
C ARG A 231 6.51 14.00 4.35
N ALA A 232 7.60 13.37 3.92
CA ALA A 232 8.26 12.30 4.69
C ALA A 232 9.25 12.81 5.76
N ARG A 233 9.70 14.08 5.66
CA ARG A 233 10.74 14.64 6.54
C ARG A 233 10.38 14.63 8.02
N TRP A 234 9.12 14.94 8.35
CA TRP A 234 8.65 14.93 9.74
C TRP A 234 8.61 13.51 10.33
N GLY A 235 8.17 12.53 9.51
CA GLY A 235 8.22 11.12 9.90
C GLY A 235 9.65 10.62 10.14
N ALA A 236 10.56 10.94 9.22
CA ALA A 236 11.98 10.62 9.37
C ALA A 236 12.58 11.23 10.64
N ARG A 237 12.27 12.51 10.91
CA ARG A 237 12.71 13.21 12.13
C ARG A 237 12.21 12.51 13.39
N ALA A 238 10.92 12.15 13.43
CA ALA A 238 10.34 11.44 14.57
C ALA A 238 11.06 10.11 14.85
N LEU A 239 11.30 9.31 13.79
CA LEU A 239 11.97 8.01 13.91
C LEU A 239 13.45 8.15 14.34
N ARG A 240 14.20 9.09 13.78
CA ARG A 240 15.62 9.31 14.12
C ARG A 240 15.84 9.88 15.51
N GLN A 241 15.02 10.85 15.89
CA GLN A 241 15.10 11.48 17.22
C GLN A 241 14.40 10.66 18.30
N GLN A 242 13.78 9.54 17.93
CA GLN A 242 12.96 8.70 18.82
C GLN A 242 11.89 9.53 19.57
N ASP A 243 11.34 10.53 18.88
CA ASP A 243 10.30 11.42 19.41
C ASP A 243 8.90 10.81 19.18
N PHE A 244 8.40 10.11 20.18
CA PHE A 244 7.06 9.51 20.15
C PHE A 244 5.95 10.55 19.98
N GLY A 245 6.08 11.71 20.63
CA GLY A 245 5.08 12.79 20.51
C GLY A 245 5.01 13.35 19.08
N LEU A 246 6.16 13.53 18.43
CA LEU A 246 6.24 13.95 17.03
C LEU A 246 5.66 12.87 16.11
N TRP A 247 5.95 11.58 16.36
CA TRP A 247 5.40 10.45 15.60
C TRP A 247 3.87 10.43 15.63
N CYS A 248 3.28 10.59 16.82
CA CYS A 248 1.83 10.66 16.99
C CYS A 248 1.21 11.89 16.26
N ARG A 249 1.83 13.08 16.39
CA ARG A 249 1.35 14.30 15.70
C ARG A 249 1.41 14.17 14.19
N TYR A 250 2.50 13.63 13.68
CA TYR A 250 2.68 13.40 12.26
C TYR A 250 1.67 12.38 11.71
N GLY A 251 1.53 11.23 12.37
CA GLY A 251 0.63 10.18 11.94
C GLY A 251 -0.84 10.60 11.92
N ARG A 252 -1.30 11.37 12.94
CA ARG A 252 -2.65 11.95 12.96
C ARG A 252 -2.91 12.89 11.78
N ARG A 253 -1.93 13.74 11.45
CA ARG A 253 -2.04 14.64 10.31
C ARG A 253 -2.13 13.88 8.97
N PHE A 254 -1.43 12.77 8.86
CA PHE A 254 -1.43 11.95 7.65
C PHE A 254 -2.74 11.17 7.45
N GLN A 255 -3.45 10.83 8.53
CA GLN A 255 -4.79 10.19 8.48
C GLN A 255 -5.89 11.12 7.96
N LEU A 256 -5.68 12.42 8.03
CA LEU A 256 -6.64 13.44 7.60
C LEU A 256 -6.47 13.83 6.10
N LEU A 257 -5.46 13.29 5.43
CA LEU A 257 -5.21 13.43 4.00
C LEU A 257 -5.63 12.15 3.27
#